data_4771a25639231004d1944f393bee28a7
#
_entry.id   4771a25639231004d1944f393bee28a7
#
_cell.length_a   1.000
_cell.length_b   1.000
_cell.length_c   1.000
_cell.angle_alpha   90.00
_cell.angle_beta   90.00
_cell.angle_gamma   90.00
#
_symmetry.space_group_name_H-M   'P 1'
#
loop_
_entity.id
_entity.type
_entity.pdbx_description
1 polymer ?
#
loop_
_entity_poly.entity_id
_entity_poly.type
_entity_poly.pdbx_seq_one_letter_code
_entity_poly.pdbx_strand_id
1 'polypeptide(L)'
;MLKIGVVGLNQGNGHPYSFSAVFNGFNNEYLQKECEFALIKEYLPNHHGNREFISDARVTSVYAPETGAAERIARIARIPHIANSLEELSDSVDAILFTRDDIDNHWAMAGKLFKTGKPIFMDKVLAHTKEDLQKFIDAAGKDYPLMTASSFAFSPEIEYAKAELSQSKVMFVNGVSSCVWVRYAPHLLGALFKLFGNDIVAVQNSGNASGDIVTLHYRNGLAAVLEIFNGVGLPLGLTVHRAGEAPLAIDYTDATLKNYFLSIAEMMKQFRDMCITGKTPTPWSETILLNRIVLAGIDSKKQGGKLIEMESFLQKEDE
;
A
#
# COMPACT_ATOMS: atom_id res chain seq x y z
N MET A 1 20.12 8.17 -14.94
CA MET A 1 19.63 7.07 -14.08
C MET A 1 19.08 7.70 -12.80
N LEU A 2 17.82 7.46 -12.51
CA LEU A 2 17.13 8.01 -11.33
C LEU A 2 17.73 7.42 -10.05
N LYS A 3 18.13 8.27 -9.10
CA LYS A 3 18.64 7.85 -7.79
C LYS A 3 17.50 7.86 -6.77
N ILE A 4 17.31 6.75 -6.08
CA ILE A 4 16.22 6.58 -5.11
C ILE A 4 16.83 6.35 -3.72
N GLY A 5 16.26 7.00 -2.71
CA GLY A 5 16.54 6.74 -1.30
C GLY A 5 15.44 5.86 -0.69
N VAL A 6 15.80 4.89 0.14
CA VAL A 6 14.83 4.09 0.89
C VAL A 6 14.88 4.40 2.39
N VAL A 7 13.71 4.66 2.97
CA VAL A 7 13.53 4.86 4.41
C VAL A 7 12.76 3.67 4.99
N GLY A 8 13.37 2.95 5.89
CA GLY A 8 12.82 1.78 6.60
C GLY A 8 13.84 1.37 7.65
N LEU A 9 13.66 0.40 8.41
CA LEU A 9 12.69 -0.64 8.54
C LEU A 9 11.84 -0.38 9.78
N ASN A 10 10.66 -0.98 9.91
CA ASN A 10 9.96 -1.10 11.20
C ASN A 10 9.54 -2.55 11.44
N GLN A 11 9.19 -2.87 12.67
CA GLN A 11 8.81 -4.23 13.05
C GLN A 11 7.62 -4.74 12.22
N GLY A 12 7.78 -5.90 11.62
CA GLY A 12 6.73 -6.56 10.83
C GLY A 12 6.59 -6.05 9.39
N ASN A 13 7.47 -5.14 8.91
CA ASN A 13 7.44 -4.62 7.55
C ASN A 13 8.76 -4.92 6.81
N GLY A 14 8.71 -5.78 5.79
CA GLY A 14 9.84 -6.15 4.93
C GLY A 14 9.90 -5.40 3.59
N HIS A 15 9.08 -4.39 3.38
CA HIS A 15 9.02 -3.64 2.11
C HIS A 15 10.36 -3.02 1.68
N PRO A 16 11.25 -2.54 2.58
CA PRO A 16 12.55 -2.06 2.15
C PRO A 16 13.36 -3.08 1.35
N TYR A 17 13.29 -4.37 1.72
CA TYR A 17 13.98 -5.44 0.98
C TYR A 17 13.33 -5.69 -0.38
N SER A 18 12.00 -5.85 -0.39
CA SER A 18 11.23 -6.22 -1.57
C SER A 18 11.23 -5.13 -2.64
N PHE A 19 10.96 -3.88 -2.23
CA PHE A 19 10.85 -2.75 -3.16
C PHE A 19 12.22 -2.39 -3.73
N SER A 20 13.26 -2.38 -2.88
CA SER A 20 14.63 -2.11 -3.36
C SER A 20 15.13 -3.20 -4.31
N ALA A 21 14.74 -4.46 -4.09
CA ALA A 21 15.15 -5.56 -4.95
C ALA A 21 14.67 -5.41 -6.40
N VAL A 22 13.53 -4.76 -6.63
CA VAL A 22 13.02 -4.49 -7.99
C VAL A 22 13.99 -3.63 -8.80
N PHE A 23 14.69 -2.71 -8.14
CA PHE A 23 15.64 -1.79 -8.77
C PHE A 23 17.07 -2.34 -8.80
N ASN A 24 17.49 -3.02 -7.73
CA ASN A 24 18.90 -3.36 -7.51
C ASN A 24 19.22 -4.85 -7.64
N GLY A 25 18.19 -5.71 -7.73
CA GLY A 25 18.37 -7.11 -7.40
C GLY A 25 18.64 -7.28 -5.89
N PHE A 26 19.15 -8.42 -5.50
CA PHE A 26 19.45 -8.71 -4.10
C PHE A 26 20.66 -9.64 -3.97
N ASN A 27 21.23 -9.71 -2.77
CA ASN A 27 22.25 -10.69 -2.41
C ASN A 27 21.58 -11.86 -1.68
N ASN A 28 21.56 -13.04 -2.31
CA ASN A 28 20.84 -14.18 -1.77
C ASN A 28 21.47 -14.73 -0.48
N GLU A 29 22.80 -14.68 -0.34
CA GLU A 29 23.47 -15.13 0.88
C GLU A 29 23.03 -14.29 2.09
N TYR A 30 23.11 -12.96 1.98
CA TYR A 30 22.65 -12.06 3.04
C TYR A 30 21.13 -12.14 3.24
N LEU A 31 20.34 -12.31 2.18
CA LEU A 31 18.89 -12.50 2.28
C LEU A 31 18.56 -13.71 3.16
N GLN A 32 19.18 -14.87 2.89
CA GLN A 32 18.90 -16.08 3.67
C GLN A 32 19.40 -15.98 5.12
N LYS A 33 20.53 -15.31 5.34
CA LYS A 33 21.16 -15.21 6.65
C LYS A 33 20.52 -14.14 7.55
N GLU A 34 20.20 -12.98 7.01
CA GLU A 34 19.91 -11.78 7.80
C GLU A 34 18.45 -11.26 7.69
N CYS A 35 17.69 -11.67 6.66
CA CYS A 35 16.29 -11.27 6.53
C CYS A 35 15.42 -12.03 7.54
N GLU A 36 14.64 -11.31 8.31
CA GLU A 36 13.72 -11.85 9.31
C GLU A 36 12.38 -12.35 8.73
N PHE A 37 12.09 -12.06 7.46
CA PHE A 37 10.82 -12.38 6.79
C PHE A 37 10.93 -13.64 5.95
N ALA A 38 10.36 -14.76 6.45
CA ALA A 38 10.37 -16.05 5.75
C ALA A 38 9.78 -15.95 4.33
N LEU A 39 8.68 -15.21 4.17
CA LEU A 39 8.02 -15.00 2.89
C LEU A 39 8.95 -14.35 1.86
N ILE A 40 9.72 -13.35 2.27
CA ILE A 40 10.66 -12.65 1.37
C ILE A 40 11.82 -13.56 0.96
N LYS A 41 12.32 -14.39 1.89
CA LYS A 41 13.35 -15.40 1.61
C LYS A 41 12.89 -16.44 0.58
N GLU A 42 11.58 -16.67 0.49
CA GLU A 42 10.99 -17.61 -0.45
C GLU A 42 10.76 -16.98 -1.83
N TYR A 43 9.97 -15.90 -1.91
CA TYR A 43 9.54 -15.42 -3.23
C TYR A 43 10.62 -14.68 -4.00
N LEU A 44 11.53 -13.95 -3.35
CA LEU A 44 12.57 -13.22 -4.08
C LEU A 44 13.47 -14.15 -4.89
N PRO A 45 14.08 -15.22 -4.35
CA PRO A 45 14.87 -16.14 -5.16
C PRO A 45 14.06 -16.85 -6.23
N ASN A 46 12.82 -17.22 -5.93
CA ASN A 46 11.99 -18.03 -6.83
C ASN A 46 11.47 -17.20 -8.03
N HIS A 47 11.16 -15.92 -7.86
CA HIS A 47 10.48 -15.14 -8.90
C HIS A 47 11.29 -13.97 -9.45
N HIS A 48 12.17 -13.38 -8.65
CA HIS A 48 13.05 -12.29 -9.10
C HIS A 48 14.22 -12.81 -9.95
N GLY A 49 14.77 -13.97 -9.63
CA GLY A 49 15.92 -14.52 -10.32
C GLY A 49 17.18 -13.66 -10.21
N ASN A 50 17.30 -12.83 -9.18
CA ASN A 50 18.47 -11.98 -8.87
C ASN A 50 18.86 -11.00 -9.99
N ARG A 51 17.89 -10.53 -10.78
CA ARG A 51 18.03 -9.54 -11.86
C ARG A 51 17.32 -8.23 -11.51
N GLU A 52 17.71 -7.16 -12.16
CA GLU A 52 17.03 -5.87 -12.06
C GLU A 52 15.78 -5.88 -12.96
N PHE A 53 14.64 -5.40 -12.46
CA PHE A 53 13.41 -5.26 -13.23
C PHE A 53 13.26 -3.85 -13.83
N ILE A 54 13.91 -2.85 -13.23
CA ILE A 54 13.90 -1.44 -13.64
C ILE A 54 15.34 -0.98 -13.76
N SER A 55 15.84 -0.85 -14.99
CA SER A 55 17.26 -0.59 -15.26
C SER A 55 17.66 0.89 -15.31
N ASP A 56 16.69 1.81 -15.42
CA ASP A 56 16.91 3.26 -15.53
C ASP A 56 16.76 4.00 -14.19
N ALA A 57 16.49 3.26 -13.10
CA ALA A 57 16.42 3.75 -11.74
C ALA A 57 17.16 2.81 -10.78
N ARG A 58 17.71 3.35 -9.69
CA ARG A 58 18.44 2.56 -8.70
C ARG A 58 18.25 3.11 -7.29
N VAL A 59 18.09 2.24 -6.31
CA VAL A 59 18.17 2.61 -4.90
C VAL A 59 19.64 2.78 -4.53
N THR A 60 20.06 4.02 -4.25
CA THR A 60 21.46 4.37 -4.02
C THR A 60 21.77 4.69 -2.56
N SER A 61 20.75 4.99 -1.76
CA SER A 61 20.91 5.37 -0.35
C SER A 61 19.82 4.73 0.52
N VAL A 62 20.17 4.38 1.76
CA VAL A 62 19.23 3.85 2.76
C VAL A 62 19.41 4.58 4.09
N TYR A 63 18.30 4.85 4.76
CA TYR A 63 18.25 5.31 6.14
C TYR A 63 17.24 4.46 6.93
N ALA A 64 17.62 4.05 8.13
CA ALA A 64 16.73 3.44 9.11
C ALA A 64 17.15 3.89 10.52
N PRO A 65 16.20 4.31 11.37
CA PRO A 65 16.52 4.73 12.75
C PRO A 65 16.86 3.55 13.67
N GLU A 66 16.44 2.34 13.31
CA GLU A 66 16.68 1.13 14.10
C GLU A 66 18.13 0.64 13.91
N THR A 67 18.81 0.38 15.03
CA THR A 67 20.21 -0.07 15.02
C THR A 67 20.42 -1.32 14.15
N GLY A 68 21.36 -1.24 13.21
CA GLY A 68 21.74 -2.32 12.31
C GLY A 68 20.74 -2.61 11.18
N ALA A 69 19.62 -1.90 11.11
CA ALA A 69 18.61 -2.11 10.07
C ALA A 69 19.08 -1.59 8.71
N ALA A 70 19.67 -0.41 8.68
CA ALA A 70 20.19 0.19 7.44
C ALA A 70 21.29 -0.70 6.82
N GLU A 71 22.18 -1.23 7.63
CA GLU A 71 23.24 -2.14 7.18
C GLU A 71 22.68 -3.44 6.60
N ARG A 72 21.66 -4.04 7.24
CA ARG A 72 20.99 -5.23 6.71
C ARG A 72 20.32 -4.96 5.37
N ILE A 73 19.56 -3.88 5.28
CA ILE A 73 18.89 -3.49 4.04
C ILE A 73 19.94 -3.26 2.94
N ALA A 74 21.01 -2.53 3.24
CA ALA A 74 22.08 -2.23 2.29
C ALA A 74 22.74 -3.50 1.74
N ARG A 75 23.10 -4.46 2.62
CA ARG A 75 23.70 -5.73 2.20
C ARG A 75 22.77 -6.59 1.38
N ILE A 76 21.50 -6.71 1.81
CA ILE A 76 20.51 -7.56 1.13
C ILE A 76 20.15 -6.95 -0.23
N ALA A 77 19.81 -5.66 -0.28
CA ALA A 77 19.32 -4.99 -1.47
C ALA A 77 20.43 -4.27 -2.28
N ARG A 78 21.71 -4.56 -2.01
CA ARG A 78 22.86 -4.01 -2.74
C ARG A 78 22.88 -2.48 -2.83
N ILE A 79 22.53 -1.81 -1.73
CA ILE A 79 22.52 -0.35 -1.67
C ILE A 79 23.90 0.13 -1.25
N PRO A 80 24.53 1.02 -2.03
CA PRO A 80 25.92 1.39 -1.81
C PRO A 80 26.17 2.36 -0.66
N HIS A 81 25.15 3.18 -0.28
CA HIS A 81 25.30 4.23 0.72
C HIS A 81 24.32 4.07 1.87
N ILE A 82 24.81 4.21 3.10
CA ILE A 82 24.01 4.28 4.33
C ILE A 82 24.06 5.71 4.83
N ALA A 83 22.91 6.38 4.84
CA ALA A 83 22.80 7.74 5.33
C ALA A 83 22.65 7.77 6.85
N ASN A 84 23.24 8.78 7.49
CA ASN A 84 23.17 8.97 8.94
C ASN A 84 21.91 9.72 9.38
N SER A 85 21.22 10.37 8.45
CA SER A 85 19.97 11.10 8.71
C SER A 85 19.03 11.10 7.51
N LEU A 86 17.76 11.49 7.72
CA LEU A 86 16.79 11.70 6.64
C LEU A 86 17.22 12.84 5.71
N GLU A 87 17.85 13.86 6.26
CA GLU A 87 18.35 15.01 5.52
C GLU A 87 19.50 14.56 4.58
N GLU A 88 20.48 13.82 5.09
CA GLU A 88 21.58 13.28 4.27
C GLU A 88 21.05 12.36 3.17
N LEU A 89 20.09 11.48 3.49
CA LEU A 89 19.45 10.63 2.48
C LEU A 89 18.79 11.49 1.42
N SER A 90 17.94 12.44 1.83
CA SER A 90 17.17 13.24 0.88
C SER A 90 18.05 14.08 -0.03
N ASP A 91 19.17 14.61 0.46
CA ASP A 91 20.10 15.44 -0.33
C ASP A 91 20.85 14.63 -1.41
N SER A 92 21.02 13.32 -1.18
CA SER A 92 21.80 12.43 -2.06
C SER A 92 21.01 11.78 -3.20
N VAL A 93 19.66 11.94 -3.24
CA VAL A 93 18.77 11.20 -4.15
C VAL A 93 17.77 12.10 -4.88
N ASP A 94 17.14 11.57 -5.92
CA ASP A 94 16.15 12.29 -6.73
C ASP A 94 14.71 12.00 -6.27
N ALA A 95 14.47 10.84 -5.65
CA ALA A 95 13.16 10.38 -5.19
C ALA A 95 13.28 9.50 -3.94
N ILE A 96 12.19 9.31 -3.19
CA ILE A 96 12.20 8.65 -1.89
C ILE A 96 11.15 7.54 -1.85
N LEU A 97 11.56 6.33 -1.45
CA LEU A 97 10.70 5.24 -1.02
C LEU A 97 10.62 5.29 0.52
N PHE A 98 9.54 5.83 1.04
CA PHE A 98 9.23 5.77 2.47
C PHE A 98 8.45 4.48 2.74
N THR A 99 9.17 3.44 3.14
CA THR A 99 8.68 2.06 3.22
C THR A 99 8.34 1.61 4.65
N ARG A 100 8.06 2.54 5.53
CA ARG A 100 7.56 2.26 6.88
C ARG A 100 6.04 2.19 6.86
N ASP A 101 5.46 1.29 7.64
CA ASP A 101 4.01 1.16 7.85
C ASP A 101 3.62 1.28 9.34
N ASP A 102 4.52 1.79 10.16
CA ASP A 102 4.24 2.21 11.54
C ASP A 102 3.59 3.62 11.53
N ILE A 103 2.31 3.64 11.28
CA ILE A 103 1.50 4.81 10.91
C ILE A 103 1.63 5.96 11.92
N ASP A 104 1.79 5.66 13.22
CA ASP A 104 2.00 6.66 14.29
C ASP A 104 3.23 7.55 14.05
N ASN A 105 4.23 7.04 13.34
CA ASN A 105 5.48 7.74 13.06
C ASN A 105 5.52 8.37 11.66
N HIS A 106 4.52 8.12 10.81
CA HIS A 106 4.53 8.59 9.43
C HIS A 106 4.75 10.09 9.33
N TRP A 107 3.90 10.90 9.98
CA TRP A 107 4.03 12.36 9.90
C TRP A 107 5.32 12.88 10.53
N ALA A 108 5.71 12.37 11.68
CA ALA A 108 6.90 12.82 12.40
C ALA A 108 8.19 12.67 11.55
N MET A 109 8.26 11.62 10.73
CA MET A 109 9.40 11.36 9.86
C MET A 109 9.21 11.96 8.46
N ALA A 110 8.10 11.64 7.80
CA ALA A 110 7.87 12.02 6.41
C ALA A 110 7.57 13.50 6.23
N GLY A 111 7.01 14.19 7.22
CA GLY A 111 6.70 15.61 7.14
C GLY A 111 7.91 16.49 6.79
N LYS A 112 9.12 16.07 7.17
CA LYS A 112 10.37 16.75 6.78
C LYS A 112 10.69 16.57 5.30
N LEU A 113 10.34 15.41 4.73
CA LEU A 113 10.66 15.04 3.35
C LEU A 113 9.81 15.83 2.34
N PHE A 114 8.59 16.20 2.69
CA PHE A 114 7.73 17.03 1.82
C PHE A 114 8.35 18.39 1.48
N LYS A 115 9.16 18.95 2.37
CA LYS A 115 9.86 20.23 2.13
C LYS A 115 10.90 20.15 1.02
N THR A 116 11.33 18.97 0.64
CA THR A 116 12.32 18.76 -0.42
C THR A 116 11.76 18.89 -1.82
N GLY A 117 10.44 18.80 -2.00
CA GLY A 117 9.75 18.79 -3.29
C GLY A 117 10.00 17.54 -4.14
N LYS A 118 10.72 16.55 -3.61
CA LYS A 118 11.07 15.31 -4.33
C LYS A 118 9.89 14.33 -4.38
N PRO A 119 9.76 13.53 -5.45
CA PRO A 119 8.77 12.47 -5.51
C PRO A 119 8.91 11.50 -4.34
N ILE A 120 7.77 11.17 -3.71
CA ILE A 120 7.73 10.24 -2.57
C ILE A 120 6.75 9.10 -2.89
N PHE A 121 7.22 7.86 -2.78
CA PHE A 121 6.33 6.73 -2.49
C PHE A 121 6.22 6.60 -0.98
N MET A 122 5.00 6.56 -0.47
CA MET A 122 4.76 6.38 0.95
C MET A 122 3.95 5.11 1.18
N ASP A 123 4.42 4.26 2.08
CA ASP A 123 3.68 3.04 2.39
C ASP A 123 2.28 3.35 2.93
N LYS A 124 1.34 2.48 2.64
CA LYS A 124 -0.08 2.63 2.99
C LYS A 124 -0.28 2.38 4.49
N VAL A 125 -1.16 3.01 5.10
CA VAL A 125 -2.00 4.17 4.82
C VAL A 125 -1.26 5.45 5.24
N LEU A 126 -1.63 6.63 4.73
CA LEU A 126 -0.95 7.86 5.10
C LEU A 126 -1.08 8.15 6.60
N ALA A 127 -2.30 8.05 7.13
CA ALA A 127 -2.63 8.38 8.51
C ALA A 127 -3.78 7.54 9.04
N HIS A 128 -3.87 7.40 10.37
CA HIS A 128 -4.98 6.77 11.07
C HIS A 128 -5.71 7.74 12.02
N THR A 129 -5.38 9.04 11.94
CA THR A 129 -6.12 10.15 12.57
C THR A 129 -6.46 11.19 11.52
N LYS A 130 -7.53 11.96 11.75
CA LYS A 130 -7.93 13.05 10.87
C LYS A 130 -6.89 14.17 10.87
N GLU A 131 -6.34 14.47 12.04
CA GLU A 131 -5.34 15.51 12.24
C GLU A 131 -4.05 15.22 11.45
N ASP A 132 -3.59 13.98 11.41
CA ASP A 132 -2.40 13.63 10.63
C ASP A 132 -2.70 13.57 9.14
N LEU A 133 -3.88 13.08 8.74
CA LEU A 133 -4.30 13.13 7.35
C LEU A 133 -4.34 14.57 6.83
N GLN A 134 -4.87 15.51 7.63
CA GLN A 134 -4.91 16.92 7.26
C GLN A 134 -3.50 17.51 7.06
N LYS A 135 -2.55 17.17 7.93
CA LYS A 135 -1.14 17.59 7.77
C LYS A 135 -0.54 17.09 6.44
N PHE A 136 -0.85 15.86 6.01
CA PHE A 136 -0.44 15.35 4.71
C PHE A 136 -1.11 16.09 3.55
N ILE A 137 -2.42 16.40 3.68
CA ILE A 137 -3.17 17.16 2.68
C ILE A 137 -2.56 18.56 2.52
N ASP A 138 -2.28 19.25 3.62
CA ASP A 138 -1.69 20.58 3.61
C ASP A 138 -0.28 20.60 3.02
N ALA A 139 0.54 19.61 3.36
CA ALA A 139 1.92 19.50 2.89
C ALA A 139 2.03 19.10 1.41
N ALA A 140 1.17 18.21 0.94
CA ALA A 140 1.16 17.77 -0.44
C ALA A 140 0.49 18.78 -1.38
N GLY A 141 -0.48 19.55 -0.91
CA GLY A 141 -1.28 20.38 -1.80
C GLY A 141 -1.98 19.54 -2.88
N LYS A 142 -2.13 20.08 -4.09
CA LYS A 142 -2.81 19.39 -5.20
C LYS A 142 -1.86 18.64 -6.13
N ASP A 143 -0.61 19.08 -6.22
CA ASP A 143 0.31 18.73 -7.31
C ASP A 143 1.61 18.06 -6.82
N TYR A 144 1.72 17.75 -5.52
CA TYR A 144 2.91 17.07 -5.02
C TYR A 144 3.01 15.65 -5.59
N PRO A 145 4.17 15.23 -6.09
CA PRO A 145 4.36 13.89 -6.64
C PRO A 145 4.43 12.84 -5.52
N LEU A 146 3.29 12.57 -4.92
CA LEU A 146 3.09 11.58 -3.87
C LEU A 146 2.30 10.38 -4.41
N MET A 147 2.86 9.20 -4.24
CA MET A 147 2.18 7.93 -4.49
C MET A 147 2.06 7.15 -3.17
N THR A 148 0.87 6.70 -2.84
CA THR A 148 0.65 5.66 -1.85
C THR A 148 -0.27 4.61 -2.45
N ALA A 149 0.09 3.35 -2.33
CA ALA A 149 -0.67 2.28 -2.96
C ALA A 149 -0.41 0.92 -2.29
N SER A 150 -1.35 0.02 -2.50
CA SER A 150 -1.14 -1.41 -2.29
C SER A 150 -0.76 -2.09 -3.59
N SER A 151 0.22 -2.97 -3.55
CA SER A 151 0.61 -3.78 -4.71
C SER A 151 -0.53 -4.68 -5.21
N PHE A 152 -1.51 -5.07 -4.38
CA PHE A 152 -2.67 -5.84 -4.83
C PHE A 152 -3.43 -5.15 -5.98
N ALA A 153 -3.56 -3.83 -5.94
CA ALA A 153 -4.22 -3.06 -7.00
C ALA A 153 -3.49 -3.13 -8.37
N PHE A 154 -2.25 -3.63 -8.40
CA PHE A 154 -1.42 -3.79 -9.59
C PHE A 154 -1.17 -5.26 -9.93
N SER A 155 -1.94 -6.17 -9.35
CA SER A 155 -1.74 -7.60 -9.57
C SER A 155 -2.32 -8.05 -10.92
N PRO A 156 -1.70 -9.06 -11.55
CA PRO A 156 -2.24 -9.68 -12.76
C PRO A 156 -3.67 -10.18 -12.57
N GLU A 157 -4.03 -10.62 -11.35
CA GLU A 157 -5.39 -11.09 -11.01
C GLU A 157 -6.41 -9.97 -11.09
N ILE A 158 -6.06 -8.74 -10.72
CA ILE A 158 -6.95 -7.58 -10.84
C ILE A 158 -7.17 -7.24 -12.31
N GLU A 159 -6.13 -7.26 -13.14
CA GLU A 159 -6.28 -7.02 -14.59
C GLU A 159 -7.12 -8.12 -15.26
N TYR A 160 -6.88 -9.39 -14.89
CA TYR A 160 -7.72 -10.51 -15.35
C TYR A 160 -9.19 -10.32 -14.92
N ALA A 161 -9.42 -10.04 -13.63
CA ALA A 161 -10.76 -9.84 -13.10
C ALA A 161 -11.49 -8.68 -13.79
N LYS A 162 -10.80 -7.57 -14.07
CA LYS A 162 -11.35 -6.43 -14.79
C LYS A 162 -11.86 -6.82 -16.18
N ALA A 163 -11.11 -7.65 -16.91
CA ALA A 163 -11.53 -8.16 -18.21
C ALA A 163 -12.76 -9.08 -18.08
N GLU A 164 -12.72 -10.05 -17.18
CA GLU A 164 -13.81 -11.00 -16.92
C GLU A 164 -15.11 -10.32 -16.48
N LEU A 165 -15.00 -9.26 -15.65
CA LEU A 165 -16.17 -8.55 -15.11
C LEU A 165 -16.78 -7.53 -16.09
N SER A 166 -16.14 -7.27 -17.23
CA SER A 166 -16.53 -6.22 -18.16
C SER A 166 -17.97 -6.36 -18.71
N GLN A 167 -18.52 -7.58 -18.76
CA GLN A 167 -19.87 -7.88 -19.21
C GLN A 167 -20.74 -8.51 -18.10
N SER A 168 -20.20 -8.70 -16.90
CA SER A 168 -20.93 -9.35 -15.82
C SER A 168 -21.76 -8.34 -15.01
N LYS A 169 -22.96 -8.77 -14.62
CA LYS A 169 -23.74 -8.02 -13.62
C LYS A 169 -23.27 -8.40 -12.22
N VAL A 170 -22.40 -7.58 -11.64
CA VAL A 170 -21.94 -7.78 -10.26
C VAL A 170 -23.07 -7.50 -9.27
N MET A 171 -23.30 -8.43 -8.34
CA MET A 171 -24.34 -8.36 -7.33
C MET A 171 -23.82 -7.97 -5.96
N PHE A 172 -22.63 -8.48 -5.61
CA PHE A 172 -22.05 -8.35 -4.28
C PHE A 172 -20.56 -8.69 -4.33
N VAL A 173 -19.77 -8.08 -3.44
CA VAL A 173 -18.34 -8.39 -3.28
C VAL A 173 -18.04 -8.73 -1.82
N ASN A 174 -17.30 -9.81 -1.60
CA ASN A 174 -16.71 -10.13 -0.30
C ASN A 174 -15.18 -10.04 -0.41
N GLY A 175 -14.57 -9.38 0.56
CA GLY A 175 -13.12 -9.28 0.68
C GLY A 175 -12.67 -9.82 2.03
N VAL A 176 -11.59 -10.60 2.05
CA VAL A 176 -11.06 -11.19 3.28
C VAL A 176 -9.58 -10.90 3.44
N SER A 177 -9.16 -10.75 4.71
CA SER A 177 -7.74 -10.65 5.06
C SER A 177 -7.52 -11.00 6.53
N SER A 178 -6.30 -11.41 6.87
CA SER A 178 -5.82 -11.44 8.25
C SER A 178 -5.19 -10.10 8.65
N CYS A 179 -4.95 -9.90 9.96
CA CYS A 179 -4.36 -8.71 10.57
C CYS A 179 -5.40 -7.67 11.03
N VAL A 180 -5.12 -6.37 10.91
CA VAL A 180 -5.97 -5.30 11.44
C VAL A 180 -6.44 -4.34 10.34
N TRP A 181 -7.60 -3.72 10.55
CA TRP A 181 -8.27 -2.84 9.58
C TRP A 181 -7.34 -1.79 8.99
N VAL A 182 -6.68 -1.00 9.83
CA VAL A 182 -5.85 0.14 9.38
C VAL A 182 -4.73 -0.28 8.42
N ARG A 183 -4.12 -1.44 8.64
CA ARG A 183 -2.99 -1.91 7.81
C ARG A 183 -3.42 -2.67 6.56
N TYR A 184 -4.57 -3.38 6.61
CA TYR A 184 -4.96 -4.31 5.54
C TYR A 184 -6.16 -3.86 4.71
N ALA A 185 -7.04 -3.00 5.24
CA ALA A 185 -8.09 -2.39 4.41
C ALA A 185 -7.55 -1.70 3.13
N PRO A 186 -6.42 -0.99 3.15
CA PRO A 186 -5.88 -0.37 1.94
C PRO A 186 -5.58 -1.35 0.79
N HIS A 187 -5.25 -2.61 1.10
CA HIS A 187 -5.05 -3.64 0.07
C HIS A 187 -6.36 -3.94 -0.66
N LEU A 188 -7.42 -4.22 0.11
CA LEU A 188 -8.75 -4.53 -0.44
C LEU A 188 -9.39 -3.32 -1.11
N LEU A 189 -9.30 -2.14 -0.49
CA LEU A 189 -9.84 -0.89 -1.04
C LEU A 189 -9.17 -0.50 -2.37
N GLY A 190 -7.84 -0.63 -2.47
CA GLY A 190 -7.13 -0.36 -3.72
C GLY A 190 -7.58 -1.28 -4.86
N ALA A 191 -7.79 -2.58 -4.58
CA ALA A 191 -8.33 -3.53 -5.54
C ALA A 191 -9.77 -3.20 -5.92
N LEU A 192 -10.63 -2.88 -4.94
CA LEU A 192 -12.02 -2.47 -5.19
C LEU A 192 -12.11 -1.21 -6.07
N PHE A 193 -11.28 -0.21 -5.82
CA PHE A 193 -11.25 1.02 -6.62
C PHE A 193 -10.88 0.72 -8.08
N LYS A 194 -9.95 -0.19 -8.31
CA LYS A 194 -9.57 -0.61 -9.67
C LYS A 194 -10.68 -1.37 -10.42
N LEU A 195 -11.49 -2.15 -9.69
CA LEU A 195 -12.53 -2.98 -10.28
C LEU A 195 -13.89 -2.26 -10.40
N PHE A 196 -14.24 -1.46 -9.40
CA PHE A 196 -15.61 -0.93 -9.26
C PHE A 196 -15.67 0.59 -9.14
N GLY A 197 -14.51 1.27 -9.18
CA GLY A 197 -14.43 2.69 -8.91
C GLY A 197 -14.50 3.01 -7.41
N ASN A 198 -14.57 4.30 -7.10
CA ASN A 198 -14.41 4.81 -5.74
C ASN A 198 -15.67 5.57 -5.22
N ASP A 199 -16.82 5.47 -5.90
CA ASP A 199 -18.06 6.17 -5.52
C ASP A 199 -18.78 5.49 -4.34
N ILE A 200 -18.05 5.39 -3.20
CA ILE A 200 -18.53 4.84 -1.93
C ILE A 200 -19.23 5.97 -1.16
N VAL A 201 -20.50 5.78 -0.83
CA VAL A 201 -21.36 6.78 -0.18
C VAL A 201 -21.51 6.56 1.32
N ALA A 202 -21.32 5.34 1.82
CA ALA A 202 -21.38 5.06 3.26
C ALA A 202 -20.50 3.89 3.66
N VAL A 203 -20.06 3.90 4.92
CA VAL A 203 -19.21 2.87 5.55
C VAL A 203 -19.82 2.46 6.89
N GLN A 204 -19.91 1.16 7.14
CA GLN A 204 -20.35 0.62 8.41
C GLN A 204 -19.41 -0.48 8.88
N ASN A 205 -18.88 -0.38 10.09
CA ASN A 205 -18.03 -1.40 10.72
C ASN A 205 -18.78 -2.05 11.90
N SER A 206 -19.33 -3.21 11.68
CA SER A 206 -20.03 -4.03 12.68
C SER A 206 -19.13 -5.04 13.41
N GLY A 207 -17.80 -4.92 13.23
CA GLY A 207 -16.81 -5.78 13.88
C GLY A 207 -16.77 -5.64 15.40
N ASN A 208 -15.97 -6.49 16.03
CA ASN A 208 -15.81 -6.58 17.47
C ASN A 208 -14.31 -6.59 17.87
N ALA A 209 -14.00 -7.05 19.08
CA ALA A 209 -12.60 -7.13 19.55
C ALA A 209 -11.74 -8.11 18.75
N SER A 210 -12.33 -9.11 18.07
CA SER A 210 -11.61 -10.11 17.28
C SER A 210 -11.28 -9.65 15.85
N GLY A 211 -12.00 -8.65 15.34
CA GLY A 211 -11.77 -8.16 13.98
C GLY A 211 -12.79 -7.13 13.51
N ASP A 212 -12.71 -6.84 12.24
CA ASP A 212 -13.51 -5.84 11.56
C ASP A 212 -14.35 -6.49 10.47
N ILE A 213 -15.65 -6.15 10.44
CA ILE A 213 -16.60 -6.51 9.38
C ILE A 213 -17.13 -5.19 8.86
N VAL A 214 -16.62 -4.77 7.70
CA VAL A 214 -16.91 -3.45 7.16
C VAL A 214 -17.72 -3.56 5.89
N THR A 215 -18.92 -3.00 5.91
CA THR A 215 -19.77 -2.87 4.71
C THR A 215 -19.50 -1.50 4.06
N LEU A 216 -19.18 -1.53 2.78
CA LEU A 216 -19.05 -0.38 1.91
C LEU A 216 -20.27 -0.30 1.00
N HIS A 217 -20.94 0.82 0.99
CA HIS A 217 -22.10 1.08 0.14
C HIS A 217 -21.71 2.01 -1.02
N TYR A 218 -21.88 1.54 -2.24
CA TYR A 218 -21.66 2.32 -3.45
C TYR A 218 -22.93 3.04 -3.88
N ARG A 219 -22.81 4.19 -4.52
CA ARG A 219 -23.94 4.98 -5.03
C ARG A 219 -24.80 4.19 -6.02
N ASN A 220 -24.23 3.31 -6.81
CA ASN A 220 -24.92 2.48 -7.78
C ASN A 220 -25.67 1.28 -7.16
N GLY A 221 -25.68 1.15 -5.82
CA GLY A 221 -26.31 0.06 -5.08
C GLY A 221 -25.45 -1.18 -4.87
N LEU A 222 -24.21 -1.24 -5.41
CA LEU A 222 -23.28 -2.31 -5.07
C LEU A 222 -22.92 -2.24 -3.58
N ALA A 223 -22.85 -3.40 -2.92
CA ALA A 223 -22.28 -3.53 -1.59
C ALA A 223 -21.03 -4.40 -1.62
N ALA A 224 -20.01 -3.99 -0.86
CA ALA A 224 -18.84 -4.82 -0.60
C ALA A 224 -18.67 -5.01 0.91
N VAL A 225 -18.45 -6.23 1.36
CA VAL A 225 -18.17 -6.56 2.77
C VAL A 225 -16.71 -7.00 2.88
N LEU A 226 -15.98 -6.32 3.77
CA LEU A 226 -14.59 -6.61 4.05
C LEU A 226 -14.45 -7.22 5.45
N GLU A 227 -13.87 -8.39 5.54
CA GLU A 227 -13.68 -9.17 6.77
C GLU A 227 -12.19 -9.24 7.08
N ILE A 228 -11.75 -8.55 8.14
CA ILE A 228 -10.35 -8.49 8.55
C ILE A 228 -10.22 -8.90 10.01
N PHE A 229 -9.59 -10.05 10.24
CA PHE A 229 -9.47 -10.64 11.58
C PHE A 229 -8.01 -10.86 11.95
N ASN A 230 -7.65 -10.43 13.17
CA ASN A 230 -6.32 -10.70 13.72
C ASN A 230 -6.23 -12.12 14.28
N GLY A 231 -5.07 -12.77 14.08
CA GLY A 231 -4.83 -14.11 14.62
C GLY A 231 -5.56 -15.25 13.88
N VAL A 232 -6.17 -14.97 12.74
CA VAL A 232 -6.81 -15.96 11.87
C VAL A 232 -6.05 -16.03 10.55
N GLY A 233 -5.73 -17.24 10.08
CA GLY A 233 -5.07 -17.45 8.79
C GLY A 233 -6.07 -17.30 7.63
N LEU A 234 -6.41 -16.06 7.28
CA LEU A 234 -7.22 -15.76 6.10
C LEU A 234 -6.32 -15.42 4.91
N PRO A 235 -6.72 -15.80 3.68
CA PRO A 235 -6.07 -15.29 2.48
C PRO A 235 -6.29 -13.77 2.36
N LEU A 236 -5.47 -13.10 1.56
CA LEU A 236 -5.78 -11.75 1.10
C LEU A 236 -6.41 -11.86 -0.28
N GLY A 237 -7.70 -11.56 -0.39
CA GLY A 237 -8.39 -11.71 -1.67
C GLY A 237 -9.82 -11.16 -1.68
N LEU A 238 -10.43 -11.21 -2.86
CA LEU A 238 -11.80 -10.82 -3.12
C LEU A 238 -12.57 -11.99 -3.74
N THR A 239 -13.86 -12.07 -3.44
CA THR A 239 -14.83 -12.91 -4.16
C THR A 239 -15.93 -12.04 -4.72
N VAL A 240 -16.08 -12.03 -6.05
CA VAL A 240 -17.09 -11.24 -6.76
C VAL A 240 -18.26 -12.14 -7.15
N HIS A 241 -19.43 -11.85 -6.62
CA HIS A 241 -20.67 -12.58 -6.91
C HIS A 241 -21.40 -11.95 -8.09
N ARG A 242 -21.69 -12.75 -9.11
CA ARG A 242 -22.25 -12.33 -10.40
C ARG A 242 -23.59 -12.97 -10.67
N ALA A 243 -24.51 -12.23 -11.27
CA ALA A 243 -25.85 -12.74 -11.58
C ALA A 243 -25.79 -13.83 -12.64
N GLY A 244 -26.24 -15.05 -12.31
CA GLY A 244 -26.30 -16.17 -13.24
C GLY A 244 -24.95 -16.81 -13.57
N GLU A 245 -23.88 -16.42 -12.90
CA GLU A 245 -22.54 -16.95 -13.12
C GLU A 245 -21.92 -17.47 -11.82
N ALA A 246 -20.88 -18.31 -11.92
CA ALA A 246 -20.10 -18.70 -10.76
C ALA A 246 -19.35 -17.48 -10.17
N PRO A 247 -19.18 -17.42 -8.84
CA PRO A 247 -18.37 -16.38 -8.22
C PRO A 247 -16.93 -16.35 -8.79
N LEU A 248 -16.38 -15.15 -9.00
CA LEU A 248 -15.01 -14.98 -9.40
C LEU A 248 -14.16 -14.76 -8.14
N ALA A 249 -13.25 -15.69 -7.86
CA ALA A 249 -12.26 -15.54 -6.80
C ALA A 249 -11.01 -14.83 -7.33
N ILE A 250 -10.51 -13.88 -6.56
CA ILE A 250 -9.30 -13.10 -6.82
C ILE A 250 -8.40 -13.27 -5.60
N ASP A 251 -7.49 -14.23 -5.67
CA ASP A 251 -6.56 -14.55 -4.58
C ASP A 251 -5.22 -13.89 -4.83
N TYR A 252 -4.87 -12.94 -3.96
CA TYR A 252 -3.61 -12.20 -4.07
C TYR A 252 -2.40 -12.99 -3.53
N THR A 253 -2.64 -13.80 -2.51
CA THR A 253 -1.61 -14.61 -1.86
C THR A 253 -1.69 -16.05 -2.31
N ASP A 254 -1.56 -16.27 -3.62
CA ASP A 254 -1.53 -17.62 -4.17
C ASP A 254 -0.34 -18.43 -3.60
N ALA A 255 -0.44 -19.76 -3.70
CA ALA A 255 0.57 -20.66 -3.15
C ALA A 255 1.98 -20.48 -3.75
N THR A 256 2.11 -19.79 -4.88
CA THR A 256 3.40 -19.57 -5.55
C THR A 256 4.01 -18.21 -5.27
N LEU A 257 3.24 -17.25 -4.79
CA LEU A 257 3.63 -15.85 -4.55
C LEU A 257 4.23 -15.13 -5.78
N LYS A 258 4.07 -15.72 -6.97
CA LYS A 258 4.60 -15.16 -8.21
C LYS A 258 3.90 -13.84 -8.54
N ASN A 259 2.59 -13.84 -8.49
CA ASN A 259 1.79 -12.67 -8.79
C ASN A 259 1.96 -11.59 -7.73
N TYR A 260 2.18 -11.97 -6.47
CA TYR A 260 2.57 -11.05 -5.41
C TYR A 260 3.83 -10.26 -5.78
N PHE A 261 4.90 -10.95 -6.21
CA PHE A 261 6.14 -10.29 -6.62
C PHE A 261 5.95 -9.42 -7.88
N LEU A 262 5.22 -9.92 -8.90
CA LEU A 262 4.93 -9.16 -10.13
C LEU A 262 4.13 -7.88 -9.83
N SER A 263 3.22 -7.93 -8.86
CA SER A 263 2.44 -6.77 -8.41
C SER A 263 3.33 -5.69 -7.78
N ILE A 264 4.31 -6.11 -6.97
CA ILE A 264 5.31 -5.20 -6.39
C ILE A 264 6.14 -4.56 -7.50
N ALA A 265 6.59 -5.35 -8.48
CA ALA A 265 7.40 -4.86 -9.59
C ALA A 265 6.62 -3.83 -10.44
N GLU A 266 5.34 -4.09 -10.74
CA GLU A 266 4.50 -3.14 -11.49
C GLU A 266 4.25 -1.88 -10.67
N MET A 267 3.94 -1.97 -9.37
CA MET A 267 3.77 -0.82 -8.50
C MET A 267 5.02 0.07 -8.47
N MET A 268 6.21 -0.52 -8.35
CA MET A 268 7.48 0.22 -8.35
C MET A 268 7.78 0.85 -9.72
N LYS A 269 7.36 0.24 -10.80
CA LYS A 269 7.45 0.80 -12.15
C LYS A 269 6.54 2.04 -12.29
N GLN A 270 5.32 2.00 -11.77
CA GLN A 270 4.43 3.18 -11.72
C GLN A 270 5.04 4.32 -10.89
N PHE A 271 5.70 4.00 -9.77
CA PHE A 271 6.45 5.00 -8.99
C PHE A 271 7.59 5.62 -9.81
N ARG A 272 8.41 4.80 -10.49
CA ARG A 272 9.47 5.30 -11.36
C ARG A 272 8.92 6.21 -12.45
N ASP A 273 7.81 5.82 -13.09
CA ASP A 273 7.17 6.62 -14.14
C ASP A 273 6.67 7.97 -13.59
N MET A 274 6.10 7.99 -12.37
CA MET A 274 5.76 9.22 -11.67
C MET A 274 6.99 10.12 -11.47
N CYS A 275 8.11 9.56 -11.04
CA CYS A 275 9.35 10.33 -10.84
C CYS A 275 9.86 11.00 -12.14
N ILE A 276 9.67 10.34 -13.28
CA ILE A 276 10.11 10.85 -14.59
C ILE A 276 9.14 11.85 -15.18
N THR A 277 7.84 11.59 -15.06
CA THR A 277 6.78 12.37 -15.73
C THR A 277 6.16 13.45 -14.86
N GLY A 278 6.34 13.40 -13.55
CA GLY A 278 5.65 14.23 -12.56
C GLY A 278 4.15 13.90 -12.41
N LYS A 279 3.64 12.85 -13.07
CA LYS A 279 2.22 12.47 -13.03
C LYS A 279 2.01 11.31 -12.08
N THR A 280 1.18 11.51 -11.06
CA THR A 280 0.79 10.46 -10.12
C THR A 280 -0.07 9.40 -10.81
N PRO A 281 0.17 8.09 -10.58
CA PRO A 281 -0.62 7.00 -11.18
C PRO A 281 -2.04 6.93 -10.61
N THR A 282 -2.25 7.48 -9.42
CA THR A 282 -3.54 7.56 -8.73
C THR A 282 -3.80 9.02 -8.39
N PRO A 283 -4.97 9.59 -8.73
CA PRO A 283 -5.31 10.96 -8.36
C PRO A 283 -5.20 11.18 -6.84
N TRP A 284 -4.69 12.33 -6.44
CA TRP A 284 -4.55 12.67 -5.01
C TRP A 284 -5.89 12.59 -4.25
N SER A 285 -6.98 13.01 -4.88
CA SER A 285 -8.34 12.88 -4.33
C SER A 285 -8.73 11.43 -4.02
N GLU A 286 -8.30 10.47 -4.82
CA GLU A 286 -8.55 9.04 -4.59
C GLU A 286 -7.74 8.52 -3.41
N THR A 287 -6.48 8.94 -3.30
CA THR A 287 -5.62 8.64 -2.15
C THR A 287 -6.23 9.15 -0.84
N ILE A 288 -6.71 10.40 -0.82
CA ILE A 288 -7.39 10.99 0.34
C ILE A 288 -8.67 10.23 0.66
N LEU A 289 -9.49 9.92 -0.35
CA LEU A 289 -10.75 9.18 -0.16
C LEU A 289 -10.49 7.80 0.46
N LEU A 290 -9.50 7.07 -0.01
CA LEU A 290 -9.14 5.77 0.57
C LEU A 290 -8.81 5.90 2.07
N ASN A 291 -8.01 6.89 2.44
CA ASN A 291 -7.69 7.15 3.85
C ASN A 291 -8.93 7.53 4.66
N ARG A 292 -9.81 8.35 4.12
CA ARG A 292 -11.07 8.75 4.76
C ARG A 292 -12.01 7.57 4.97
N ILE A 293 -12.07 6.61 4.04
CA ILE A 293 -12.84 5.36 4.22
C ILE A 293 -12.25 4.53 5.38
N VAL A 294 -10.94 4.45 5.47
CA VAL A 294 -10.30 3.76 6.61
C VAL A 294 -10.67 4.42 7.94
N LEU A 295 -10.61 5.76 8.01
CA LEU A 295 -11.01 6.54 9.19
C LEU A 295 -12.50 6.40 9.51
N ALA A 296 -13.37 6.42 8.49
CA ALA A 296 -14.81 6.20 8.68
C ALA A 296 -15.11 4.81 9.27
N GLY A 297 -14.38 3.77 8.84
CA GLY A 297 -14.47 2.43 9.42
C GLY A 297 -14.06 2.39 10.90
N ILE A 298 -13.02 3.13 11.28
CA ILE A 298 -12.60 3.30 12.67
C ILE A 298 -13.69 4.01 13.48
N ASP A 299 -14.21 5.13 12.97
CA ASP A 299 -15.23 5.92 13.64
C ASP A 299 -16.55 5.16 13.78
N SER A 300 -16.97 4.40 12.76
CA SER A 300 -18.14 3.52 12.81
C SER A 300 -18.01 2.51 13.94
N LYS A 301 -16.89 1.82 14.05
CA LYS A 301 -16.63 0.83 15.11
C LYS A 301 -16.68 1.46 16.50
N LYS A 302 -16.04 2.62 16.69
CA LYS A 302 -16.08 3.38 17.96
C LYS A 302 -17.50 3.79 18.36
N GLN A 303 -18.40 3.99 17.38
CA GLN A 303 -19.81 4.33 17.58
C GLN A 303 -20.74 3.10 17.59
N GLY A 304 -20.20 1.89 17.85
CA GLY A 304 -20.99 0.65 17.96
C GLY A 304 -21.56 0.17 16.63
N GLY A 305 -20.89 0.41 15.51
CA GLY A 305 -21.33 -0.02 14.19
C GLY A 305 -22.31 0.94 13.51
N LYS A 306 -22.29 2.21 13.90
CA LYS A 306 -23.12 3.24 13.24
C LYS A 306 -22.70 3.41 11.80
N LEU A 307 -23.67 3.51 10.89
CA LEU A 307 -23.42 3.89 9.51
C LEU A 307 -22.85 5.31 9.44
N ILE A 308 -21.74 5.47 8.73
CA ILE A 308 -21.10 6.75 8.46
C ILE A 308 -21.32 7.13 7.00
N GLU A 309 -22.11 8.18 6.79
CA GLU A 309 -22.32 8.78 5.47
C GLU A 309 -21.06 9.56 5.06
N MET A 310 -20.47 9.21 3.92
CA MET A 310 -19.21 9.82 3.47
C MET A 310 -19.33 11.31 3.20
N GLU A 311 -20.45 11.78 2.66
CA GLU A 311 -20.65 13.20 2.40
C GLU A 311 -20.59 14.03 3.70
N SER A 312 -21.29 13.62 4.74
CA SER A 312 -21.28 14.31 6.04
C SER A 312 -19.96 14.14 6.79
N PHE A 313 -19.25 13.03 6.54
CA PHE A 313 -17.93 12.79 7.11
C PHE A 313 -16.89 13.76 6.54
N LEU A 314 -17.01 14.10 5.24
CA LEU A 314 -16.15 15.04 4.54
C LEU A 314 -16.40 16.49 4.95
N GLN A 315 -17.68 16.88 5.10
CA GLN A 315 -18.08 18.26 5.45
C GLN A 315 -17.64 18.69 6.86
N LYS A 316 -17.55 17.77 7.82
CA LYS A 316 -17.08 18.05 9.19
C LYS A 316 -15.58 18.34 9.31
N GLU A 317 -14.84 18.20 8.24
CA GLU A 317 -13.40 18.51 8.18
C GLU A 317 -13.13 19.95 7.70
N ASP A 318 -14.16 20.62 7.11
CA ASP A 318 -14.06 21.98 6.57
C ASP A 318 -14.54 23.05 7.60
N GLU A 319 -15.04 22.66 8.78
CA GLU A 319 -15.42 23.54 9.90
C GLU A 319 -14.33 23.54 11.00
#